data_7638c847b2820f6359a7510fa470060b
#
_entry.id   7638c847b2820f6359a7510fa470060b
#
_cell.length_a   1.000
_cell.length_b   1.000
_cell.length_c   1.000
_cell.angle_alpha   90.00
_cell.angle_beta   90.00
_cell.angle_gamma   90.00
#
_symmetry.space_group_name_H-M   'P 1'
#
loop_
_entity.id
_entity.type
_entity.pdbx_description
1 polymer ?
#
loop_
_entity_poly.entity_id
_entity_poly.type
_entity_poly.pdbx_seq_one_letter_code
_entity_poly.pdbx_strand_id
1 'polypeptide(L)'
;MAIAIFMLGTVTTYAQKKFGGLALYTVRDDMGKDAKTTLQAVSDAGYKNIEAAGYEDGKYYGMTPADFKGLLKSLKLKPISTHQSAVTLDNADQMMADAKAAGFKYFVVPIPPMGMFTFNQENMTMGMTGTVEELAEILTALGEKANKAGLKLLYHNHDFEFKKNENGIVPIDYLLENVDPKLLNFQMDLYWVTKAEANPIAYFNKYPGRFKIWHVKDMDEQGRFAPVGTGSIGFENILDNKELSGMKYYMVEQDMTFDGLKPLEAIKISHEGIKEIGFK
;
A
#
# COMPACT_ATOMS: atom_id res chain seq x y z
N MET A 1 10.60 -54.78 -34.68
CA MET A 1 9.69 -53.61 -34.56
C MET A 1 9.89 -53.01 -33.17
N ALA A 2 10.55 -51.87 -33.11
CA ALA A 2 10.73 -51.14 -31.86
C ALA A 2 9.68 -50.02 -31.78
N ILE A 3 8.82 -50.06 -30.74
CA ILE A 3 7.80 -49.04 -30.51
C ILE A 3 8.46 -47.92 -29.67
N ALA A 4 8.63 -46.75 -30.28
CA ALA A 4 9.07 -45.54 -29.57
C ALA A 4 7.86 -44.90 -28.87
N ILE A 5 7.82 -44.91 -27.54
CA ILE A 5 6.82 -44.20 -26.73
C ILE A 5 7.31 -42.74 -26.58
N PHE A 6 6.62 -41.83 -27.29
CA PHE A 6 6.78 -40.39 -27.07
C PHE A 6 6.03 -39.99 -25.81
N MET A 7 6.74 -39.68 -24.70
CA MET A 7 6.15 -38.99 -23.57
C MET A 7 5.98 -37.52 -23.92
N LEU A 8 4.75 -37.07 -24.17
CA LEU A 8 4.40 -35.65 -24.18
C LEU A 8 4.41 -35.13 -22.72
N GLY A 9 5.48 -34.48 -22.36
CA GLY A 9 5.51 -33.71 -21.11
C GLY A 9 4.59 -32.48 -21.24
N THR A 10 3.47 -32.46 -20.52
CA THR A 10 2.64 -31.25 -20.37
C THR A 10 3.40 -30.23 -19.55
N VAL A 11 3.92 -29.20 -20.20
CA VAL A 11 4.45 -28.00 -19.54
C VAL A 11 3.26 -27.23 -19.00
N THR A 12 2.93 -27.42 -17.72
CA THR A 12 1.99 -26.55 -17.00
C THR A 12 2.67 -25.20 -16.80
N THR A 13 2.38 -24.24 -17.68
CA THR A 13 2.73 -22.84 -17.44
C THR A 13 1.88 -22.35 -16.28
N TYR A 14 2.46 -22.29 -15.08
CA TYR A 14 1.88 -21.55 -13.99
C TYR A 14 1.81 -20.08 -14.40
N ALA A 15 0.62 -19.57 -14.64
CA ALA A 15 0.40 -18.15 -14.87
C ALA A 15 0.96 -17.40 -13.63
N GLN A 16 2.02 -16.67 -13.84
CA GLN A 16 2.71 -15.92 -12.77
C GLN A 16 1.70 -14.95 -12.14
N LYS A 17 1.48 -15.03 -10.83
CA LYS A 17 0.59 -14.13 -10.12
C LYS A 17 1.11 -12.70 -10.30
N LYS A 18 0.30 -11.83 -10.88
CA LYS A 18 0.62 -10.41 -10.99
C LYS A 18 0.38 -9.77 -9.62
N PHE A 19 1.45 -9.42 -8.91
CA PHE A 19 1.38 -8.89 -7.55
C PHE A 19 1.17 -7.38 -7.51
N GLY A 20 1.50 -6.66 -8.60
CA GLY A 20 1.52 -5.21 -8.65
C GLY A 20 0.16 -4.56 -8.78
N GLY A 21 0.05 -3.37 -8.22
CA GLY A 21 -1.15 -2.55 -8.29
C GLY A 21 -0.85 -1.06 -8.24
N LEU A 22 -1.92 -0.27 -8.20
CA LEU A 22 -1.89 1.18 -8.06
C LEU A 22 -2.64 1.59 -6.80
N ALA A 23 -2.03 2.48 -6.00
CA ALA A 23 -2.73 3.24 -4.97
C ALA A 23 -3.50 4.37 -5.66
N LEU A 24 -4.83 4.33 -5.57
CA LEU A 24 -5.73 5.30 -6.22
C LEU A 24 -5.59 6.72 -5.63
N TYR A 25 -4.88 6.85 -4.51
CA TYR A 25 -4.49 8.15 -3.97
C TYR A 25 -3.67 8.96 -4.98
N THR A 26 -2.86 8.30 -5.80
CA THR A 26 -2.10 8.92 -6.90
C THR A 26 -2.98 9.70 -7.88
N VAL A 27 -4.17 9.20 -8.14
CA VAL A 27 -5.14 9.79 -9.09
C VAL A 27 -6.41 10.29 -8.39
N ARG A 28 -6.29 10.67 -7.09
CA ARG A 28 -7.44 11.03 -6.23
C ARG A 28 -8.31 12.14 -6.78
N ASP A 29 -7.70 13.15 -7.43
CA ASP A 29 -8.45 14.26 -8.00
C ASP A 29 -9.27 13.84 -9.23
N ASP A 30 -8.75 12.94 -10.04
CA ASP A 30 -9.47 12.36 -11.18
C ASP A 30 -10.54 11.38 -10.70
N MET A 31 -10.24 10.57 -9.67
CA MET A 31 -11.23 9.71 -9.01
C MET A 31 -12.40 10.50 -8.42
N GLY A 32 -12.14 11.67 -7.84
CA GLY A 32 -13.17 12.56 -7.30
C GLY A 32 -14.07 13.16 -8.40
N LYS A 33 -13.56 13.36 -9.62
CA LYS A 33 -14.32 13.90 -10.76
C LYS A 33 -15.15 12.81 -11.44
N ASP A 34 -14.53 11.70 -11.81
CA ASP A 34 -15.17 10.57 -12.48
C ASP A 34 -14.39 9.27 -12.19
N ALA A 35 -14.83 8.58 -11.16
CA ALA A 35 -14.19 7.35 -10.73
C ALA A 35 -14.23 6.24 -11.80
N LYS A 36 -15.30 6.17 -12.60
CA LYS A 36 -15.43 5.13 -13.64
C LYS A 36 -14.44 5.34 -14.77
N THR A 37 -14.36 6.54 -15.29
CA THR A 37 -13.41 6.90 -16.37
C THR A 37 -11.97 6.77 -15.87
N THR A 38 -11.68 7.20 -14.64
CA THR A 38 -10.34 7.08 -14.05
C THR A 38 -9.93 5.61 -13.85
N LEU A 39 -10.80 4.76 -13.32
CA LEU A 39 -10.52 3.33 -13.17
C LEU A 39 -10.34 2.62 -14.52
N GLN A 40 -11.06 3.04 -15.57
CA GLN A 40 -10.80 2.54 -16.91
C GLN A 40 -9.38 2.92 -17.36
N ALA A 41 -8.97 4.18 -17.19
CA ALA A 41 -7.62 4.63 -17.52
C ALA A 41 -6.53 3.87 -16.74
N VAL A 42 -6.77 3.57 -15.45
CA VAL A 42 -5.88 2.73 -14.62
C VAL A 42 -5.76 1.30 -15.19
N SER A 43 -6.90 0.70 -15.59
CA SER A 43 -6.89 -0.62 -16.22
C SER A 43 -6.14 -0.61 -17.57
N ASP A 44 -6.36 0.43 -18.38
CA ASP A 44 -5.73 0.61 -19.70
C ASP A 44 -4.21 0.87 -19.57
N ALA A 45 -3.78 1.55 -18.49
CA ALA A 45 -2.36 1.69 -18.15
C ALA A 45 -1.70 0.35 -17.77
N GLY A 46 -2.47 -0.72 -17.60
CA GLY A 46 -1.95 -2.07 -17.37
C GLY A 46 -2.04 -2.60 -15.95
N TYR A 47 -2.43 -1.79 -14.99
CA TYR A 47 -2.62 -2.22 -13.60
C TYR A 47 -3.75 -3.23 -13.47
N LYS A 48 -3.62 -4.17 -12.53
CA LYS A 48 -4.60 -5.24 -12.29
C LYS A 48 -5.09 -5.31 -10.86
N ASN A 49 -4.33 -4.76 -9.93
CA ASN A 49 -4.68 -4.65 -8.52
C ASN A 49 -4.83 -3.17 -8.17
N ILE A 50 -5.68 -2.87 -7.21
CA ILE A 50 -5.84 -1.50 -6.71
C ILE A 50 -5.84 -1.45 -5.18
N GLU A 51 -5.40 -0.32 -4.68
CA GLU A 51 -5.66 0.14 -3.33
C GLU A 51 -6.58 1.35 -3.39
N ALA A 52 -7.69 1.31 -2.64
CA ALA A 52 -8.60 2.44 -2.55
C ALA A 52 -8.19 3.40 -1.42
N ALA A 53 -8.47 4.71 -1.61
CA ALA A 53 -8.23 5.75 -0.62
C ALA A 53 -9.40 6.75 -0.51
N GLY A 54 -10.54 6.44 -1.11
CA GLY A 54 -11.73 7.30 -1.16
C GLY A 54 -12.95 6.60 -0.58
N TYR A 55 -12.97 6.44 0.77
CA TYR A 55 -14.14 5.92 1.48
C TYR A 55 -14.68 7.00 2.41
N GLU A 56 -15.96 7.29 2.26
CA GLU A 56 -16.69 8.27 3.04
C GLU A 56 -18.17 7.84 3.14
N ASP A 57 -18.80 8.00 4.30
CA ASP A 57 -20.21 7.72 4.55
C ASP A 57 -20.71 6.35 4.01
N GLY A 58 -19.93 5.30 4.24
CA GLY A 58 -20.28 3.94 3.81
C GLY A 58 -20.10 3.68 2.31
N LYS A 59 -19.42 4.56 1.58
CA LYS A 59 -19.27 4.50 0.13
C LYS A 59 -17.83 4.63 -0.31
N TYR A 60 -17.46 3.92 -1.36
CA TYR A 60 -16.20 4.09 -2.09
C TYR A 60 -16.43 4.99 -3.31
N TYR A 61 -15.87 6.19 -3.30
CA TYR A 61 -16.02 7.16 -4.39
C TYR A 61 -17.50 7.38 -4.78
N GLY A 62 -18.36 7.51 -3.75
CA GLY A 62 -19.81 7.70 -3.92
C GLY A 62 -20.62 6.44 -4.25
N MET A 63 -19.98 5.30 -4.46
CA MET A 63 -20.64 4.02 -4.77
C MET A 63 -20.78 3.14 -3.51
N THR A 64 -21.85 2.34 -3.43
CA THR A 64 -21.93 1.29 -2.41
C THR A 64 -20.75 0.31 -2.54
N PRO A 65 -20.32 -0.38 -1.47
CA PRO A 65 -19.27 -1.39 -1.55
C PRO A 65 -19.53 -2.47 -2.63
N ALA A 66 -20.78 -2.86 -2.82
CA ALA A 66 -21.19 -3.85 -3.84
C ALA A 66 -21.06 -3.30 -5.26
N ASP A 67 -21.51 -2.04 -5.49
CA ASP A 67 -21.40 -1.39 -6.80
C ASP A 67 -19.95 -1.15 -7.19
N PHE A 68 -19.13 -0.67 -6.24
CA PHE A 68 -17.69 -0.49 -6.45
C PHE A 68 -17.01 -1.81 -6.83
N LYS A 69 -17.29 -2.89 -6.10
CA LYS A 69 -16.82 -4.23 -6.44
C LYS A 69 -17.26 -4.67 -7.84
N GLY A 70 -18.51 -4.41 -8.20
CA GLY A 70 -19.07 -4.70 -9.52
C GLY A 70 -18.33 -3.95 -10.63
N LEU A 71 -18.07 -2.65 -10.43
CA LEU A 71 -17.30 -1.81 -11.34
C LEU A 71 -15.87 -2.34 -11.52
N LEU A 72 -15.14 -2.58 -10.42
CA LEU A 72 -13.79 -3.14 -10.48
C LEU A 72 -13.75 -4.46 -11.24
N LYS A 73 -14.72 -5.35 -10.99
CA LYS A 73 -14.83 -6.63 -11.71
C LYS A 73 -15.03 -6.44 -13.21
N SER A 74 -15.88 -5.50 -13.62
CA SER A 74 -16.14 -5.20 -15.04
C SER A 74 -14.88 -4.69 -15.76
N LEU A 75 -14.02 -3.97 -15.05
CA LEU A 75 -12.74 -3.43 -15.52
C LEU A 75 -11.55 -4.40 -15.32
N LYS A 76 -11.81 -5.63 -14.84
CA LYS A 76 -10.79 -6.65 -14.53
C LYS A 76 -9.74 -6.16 -13.49
N LEU A 77 -10.14 -5.24 -12.63
CA LEU A 77 -9.36 -4.75 -11.49
C LEU A 77 -9.71 -5.57 -10.23
N LYS A 78 -8.72 -5.77 -9.36
CA LYS A 78 -8.88 -6.54 -8.12
C LYS A 78 -8.66 -5.61 -6.92
N PRO A 79 -9.62 -5.49 -6.00
CA PRO A 79 -9.43 -4.79 -4.74
C PRO A 79 -8.48 -5.60 -3.83
N ILE A 80 -7.37 -5.00 -3.44
CA ILE A 80 -6.38 -5.65 -2.57
C ILE A 80 -6.41 -5.03 -1.18
N SER A 81 -6.22 -3.72 -1.10
CA SER A 81 -6.12 -2.94 0.13
C SER A 81 -6.93 -1.66 0.06
N THR A 82 -7.27 -1.12 1.21
CA THR A 82 -7.96 0.17 1.32
C THR A 82 -7.37 0.99 2.46
N HIS A 83 -6.96 2.22 2.17
CA HIS A 83 -6.53 3.22 3.14
C HIS A 83 -7.74 3.82 3.85
N GLN A 84 -7.69 3.87 5.18
CA GLN A 84 -8.79 4.30 6.03
C GLN A 84 -8.29 5.27 7.12
N SER A 85 -8.08 6.52 6.75
CA SER A 85 -7.54 7.56 7.64
C SER A 85 -8.55 8.01 8.71
N ALA A 86 -9.85 7.89 8.44
CA ALA A 86 -10.93 8.29 9.35
C ALA A 86 -11.39 7.18 10.30
N VAL A 87 -10.66 6.06 10.39
CA VAL A 87 -11.02 4.95 11.28
C VAL A 87 -10.89 5.34 12.74
N THR A 88 -11.88 4.95 13.51
CA THR A 88 -11.90 5.03 14.98
C THR A 88 -12.33 3.68 15.54
N LEU A 89 -12.19 3.47 16.85
CA LEU A 89 -12.68 2.24 17.49
C LEU A 89 -14.21 2.09 17.39
N ASP A 90 -14.94 3.20 17.29
CA ASP A 90 -16.41 3.20 17.21
C ASP A 90 -16.92 2.86 15.81
N ASN A 91 -16.26 3.35 14.75
CA ASN A 91 -16.71 3.14 13.37
C ASN A 91 -16.04 1.95 12.67
N ALA A 92 -15.00 1.36 13.26
CA ALA A 92 -14.18 0.33 12.64
C ALA A 92 -14.98 -0.90 12.18
N ASP A 93 -15.96 -1.36 12.97
CA ASP A 93 -16.74 -2.55 12.64
C ASP A 93 -17.51 -2.36 11.31
N GLN A 94 -18.14 -1.18 11.13
CA GLN A 94 -18.84 -0.85 9.88
C GLN A 94 -17.89 -0.68 8.72
N MET A 95 -16.81 0.08 8.90
CA MET A 95 -15.81 0.32 7.84
C MET A 95 -15.17 -0.99 7.37
N MET A 96 -14.88 -1.91 8.28
CA MET A 96 -14.32 -3.22 7.96
C MET A 96 -15.34 -4.14 7.27
N ALA A 97 -16.64 -4.08 7.66
CA ALA A 97 -17.69 -4.80 6.96
C ALA A 97 -17.84 -4.32 5.52
N ASP A 98 -17.80 -3.01 5.29
CA ASP A 98 -17.87 -2.41 3.96
C ASP A 98 -16.61 -2.74 3.11
N ALA A 99 -15.43 -2.69 3.71
CA ALA A 99 -14.20 -3.12 3.06
C ALA A 99 -14.27 -4.60 2.61
N LYS A 100 -14.80 -5.46 3.48
CA LYS A 100 -15.01 -6.87 3.15
C LYS A 100 -16.03 -7.07 2.03
N ALA A 101 -17.14 -6.33 2.07
CA ALA A 101 -18.19 -6.36 1.03
C ALA A 101 -17.63 -5.90 -0.34
N ALA A 102 -16.80 -4.87 -0.37
CA ALA A 102 -16.09 -4.40 -1.56
C ALA A 102 -15.03 -5.41 -2.06
N GLY A 103 -14.67 -6.40 -1.26
CA GLY A 103 -13.78 -7.50 -1.63
C GLY A 103 -12.30 -7.27 -1.28
N PHE A 104 -11.98 -6.28 -0.48
CA PHE A 104 -10.62 -6.04 0.02
C PHE A 104 -10.13 -7.18 0.92
N LYS A 105 -8.82 -7.32 1.01
CA LYS A 105 -8.13 -8.30 1.86
C LYS A 105 -7.43 -7.63 3.04
N TYR A 106 -6.96 -6.41 2.80
CA TYR A 106 -6.20 -5.63 3.76
C TYR A 106 -6.92 -4.32 4.05
N PHE A 107 -7.01 -4.01 5.34
CA PHE A 107 -7.46 -2.74 5.86
C PHE A 107 -6.22 -1.99 6.35
N VAL A 108 -5.91 -0.85 5.77
CA VAL A 108 -4.68 -0.11 6.04
C VAL A 108 -5.00 1.17 6.79
N VAL A 109 -4.34 1.36 7.92
CA VAL A 109 -4.30 2.63 8.66
C VAL A 109 -3.13 3.44 8.13
N PRO A 110 -3.36 4.51 7.32
CA PRO A 110 -2.29 5.19 6.61
C PRO A 110 -1.54 6.24 7.44
N ILE A 111 -2.13 6.69 8.54
CA ILE A 111 -1.58 7.68 9.46
C ILE A 111 -2.04 7.34 10.88
N PRO A 112 -1.39 7.84 11.95
CA PRO A 112 -1.90 7.70 13.32
C PRO A 112 -3.37 8.13 13.40
N PRO A 113 -4.30 7.23 13.79
CA PRO A 113 -5.74 7.47 13.73
C PRO A 113 -6.23 8.34 14.90
N MET A 114 -7.54 8.65 14.90
CA MET A 114 -8.25 9.29 16.02
C MET A 114 -7.66 10.65 16.43
N GLY A 115 -7.17 11.44 15.43
CA GLY A 115 -6.63 12.78 15.66
C GLY A 115 -5.19 12.80 16.18
N MET A 116 -4.54 11.66 16.25
CA MET A 116 -3.12 11.61 16.67
C MET A 116 -2.17 12.15 15.60
N PHE A 117 -2.53 12.10 14.32
CA PHE A 117 -1.67 12.60 13.24
C PHE A 117 -1.56 14.11 13.25
N THR A 118 -0.34 14.63 13.05
CA THR A 118 -0.08 16.06 12.90
C THR A 118 0.66 16.35 11.59
N PHE A 119 0.30 17.47 10.97
CA PHE A 119 0.95 17.97 9.77
C PHE A 119 1.18 19.47 9.88
N ASN A 120 2.43 19.90 9.81
CA ASN A 120 2.80 21.30 9.77
C ASN A 120 3.01 21.72 8.30
N GLN A 121 2.12 22.57 7.78
CA GLN A 121 2.15 23.03 6.40
C GLN A 121 3.33 23.98 6.08
N GLU A 122 3.87 24.69 7.07
CA GLU A 122 4.94 25.67 6.84
C GLU A 122 6.27 24.99 6.48
N ASN A 123 6.55 23.85 7.11
CA ASN A 123 7.79 23.10 6.89
C ASN A 123 7.56 21.70 6.34
N MET A 124 6.32 21.34 6.01
CA MET A 124 5.91 20.05 5.44
C MET A 124 6.30 18.85 6.33
N THR A 125 6.34 19.05 7.66
CA THR A 125 6.67 17.95 8.57
C THR A 125 5.44 17.23 9.07
N MET A 126 5.57 15.92 9.18
CA MET A 126 4.57 15.01 9.73
C MET A 126 5.02 14.54 11.12
N GLY A 127 4.05 14.15 11.94
CA GLY A 127 4.30 13.64 13.27
C GLY A 127 3.03 13.12 13.92
N MET A 128 3.08 12.89 15.22
CA MET A 128 1.93 12.48 15.99
C MET A 128 1.89 13.15 17.36
N THR A 129 0.69 13.36 17.87
CA THR A 129 0.40 13.67 19.28
C THR A 129 0.10 12.36 20.03
N GLY A 130 0.18 12.42 21.37
CA GLY A 130 0.04 11.20 22.18
C GLY A 130 1.30 10.35 22.17
N THR A 131 1.20 9.14 22.64
CA THR A 131 2.34 8.23 22.78
C THR A 131 2.30 7.08 21.76
N VAL A 132 3.43 6.46 21.49
CA VAL A 132 3.48 5.28 20.63
C VAL A 132 2.81 4.07 21.29
N GLU A 133 2.79 4.02 22.62
CA GLU A 133 2.08 3.04 23.42
C GLU A 133 0.56 3.12 23.17
N GLU A 134 -0.02 4.32 23.22
CA GLU A 134 -1.43 4.56 22.88
C GLU A 134 -1.74 4.14 21.45
N LEU A 135 -0.86 4.47 20.50
CA LEU A 135 -1.00 4.03 19.11
C LEU A 135 -0.99 2.49 19.00
N ALA A 136 -0.09 1.82 19.73
CA ALA A 136 -0.01 0.36 19.74
C ALA A 136 -1.28 -0.29 20.31
N GLU A 137 -1.87 0.28 21.37
CA GLU A 137 -3.14 -0.19 21.94
C GLU A 137 -4.31 -0.03 20.94
N ILE A 138 -4.42 1.13 20.29
CA ILE A 138 -5.42 1.38 19.26
C ILE A 138 -5.27 0.39 18.09
N LEU A 139 -4.05 0.22 17.57
CA LEU A 139 -3.78 -0.69 16.45
C LEU A 139 -4.02 -2.16 16.83
N THR A 140 -3.77 -2.55 18.10
CA THR A 140 -4.11 -3.87 18.63
C THR A 140 -5.61 -4.09 18.56
N ALA A 141 -6.40 -3.16 19.10
CA ALA A 141 -7.87 -3.25 19.09
C ALA A 141 -8.46 -3.25 17.67
N LEU A 142 -7.92 -2.42 16.77
CA LEU A 142 -8.29 -2.44 15.34
C LEU A 142 -7.92 -3.77 14.67
N GLY A 143 -6.79 -4.38 15.04
CA GLY A 143 -6.34 -5.69 14.55
C GLY A 143 -7.27 -6.83 14.93
N GLU A 144 -7.78 -6.81 16.15
CA GLU A 144 -8.80 -7.77 16.61
C GLU A 144 -10.10 -7.64 15.82
N LYS A 145 -10.58 -6.40 15.62
CA LYS A 145 -11.76 -6.11 14.80
C LYS A 145 -11.56 -6.54 13.32
N ALA A 146 -10.39 -6.26 12.74
CA ALA A 146 -10.06 -6.67 11.38
C ALA A 146 -10.06 -8.20 11.22
N ASN A 147 -9.45 -8.93 12.16
CA ASN A 147 -9.45 -10.39 12.15
C ASN A 147 -10.88 -10.95 12.27
N LYS A 148 -11.74 -10.37 13.11
CA LYS A 148 -13.15 -10.75 13.25
C LYS A 148 -13.92 -10.52 11.93
N ALA A 149 -13.64 -9.45 11.20
CA ALA A 149 -14.20 -9.17 9.89
C ALA A 149 -13.60 -10.04 8.75
N GLY A 150 -12.56 -10.84 9.04
CA GLY A 150 -11.84 -11.64 8.05
C GLY A 150 -10.97 -10.79 7.12
N LEU A 151 -10.44 -9.69 7.62
CA LEU A 151 -9.46 -8.81 7.00
C LEU A 151 -8.11 -8.94 7.72
N LYS A 152 -7.06 -8.38 7.12
CA LYS A 152 -5.76 -8.19 7.75
C LYS A 152 -5.49 -6.71 7.93
N LEU A 153 -5.15 -6.30 9.17
CA LEU A 153 -4.76 -4.93 9.46
C LEU A 153 -3.31 -4.69 9.04
N LEU A 154 -3.07 -3.58 8.36
CA LEU A 154 -1.74 -3.05 8.11
C LEU A 154 -1.64 -1.61 8.62
N TYR A 155 -0.46 -1.23 9.07
CA TYR A 155 -0.08 0.15 9.30
C TYR A 155 0.86 0.60 8.19
N HIS A 156 0.62 1.77 7.63
CA HIS A 156 1.46 2.41 6.60
C HIS A 156 2.36 3.45 7.27
N ASN A 157 3.61 3.49 6.88
CA ASN A 157 4.58 4.44 7.43
C ASN A 157 4.80 5.66 6.55
N HIS A 158 5.15 6.75 7.19
CA HIS A 158 5.83 7.91 6.62
C HIS A 158 7.28 7.97 7.13
N ASP A 159 7.91 9.14 7.07
CA ASP A 159 9.31 9.31 7.50
C ASP A 159 9.45 9.45 9.01
N PHE A 160 8.46 10.04 9.69
CA PHE A 160 8.57 10.36 11.11
C PHE A 160 8.58 9.10 12.01
N GLU A 161 7.95 7.99 11.58
CA GLU A 161 7.98 6.75 12.35
C GLU A 161 9.37 6.11 12.43
N PHE A 162 10.29 6.48 11.55
CA PHE A 162 11.69 6.02 11.58
C PHE A 162 12.62 6.94 12.37
N LYS A 163 12.12 8.04 12.91
CA LYS A 163 12.88 9.01 13.70
C LYS A 163 12.56 8.86 15.18
N LYS A 164 13.57 9.11 16.04
CA LYS A 164 13.33 9.12 17.48
C LYS A 164 12.36 10.25 17.84
N ASN A 165 11.32 9.89 18.60
CA ASN A 165 10.43 10.87 19.21
C ASN A 165 11.12 11.57 20.42
N GLU A 166 10.39 12.44 21.10
CA GLU A 166 10.89 13.20 22.25
C GLU A 166 11.37 12.29 23.41
N ASN A 167 10.83 11.07 23.50
CA ASN A 167 11.22 10.06 24.49
C ASN A 167 12.37 9.15 24.02
N GLY A 168 12.95 9.43 22.85
CA GLY A 168 14.04 8.64 22.28
C GLY A 168 13.59 7.32 21.64
N ILE A 169 12.28 7.09 21.49
CA ILE A 169 11.69 5.88 20.91
C ILE A 169 11.53 6.08 19.37
N VAL A 170 11.88 5.06 18.59
CA VAL A 170 11.56 4.99 17.16
C VAL A 170 10.19 4.33 17.01
N PRO A 171 9.14 5.05 16.58
CA PRO A 171 7.76 4.54 16.61
C PRO A 171 7.57 3.23 15.84
N ILE A 172 8.16 3.09 14.65
CA ILE A 172 8.01 1.88 13.85
C ILE A 172 8.63 0.65 14.54
N ASP A 173 9.79 0.80 15.20
CA ASP A 173 10.43 -0.27 15.96
C ASP A 173 9.54 -0.70 17.12
N TYR A 174 9.00 0.27 17.86
CA TYR A 174 8.11 -0.01 18.98
C TYR A 174 6.87 -0.82 18.54
N LEU A 175 6.21 -0.42 17.46
CA LEU A 175 5.04 -1.12 16.93
C LEU A 175 5.39 -2.53 16.45
N LEU A 176 6.54 -2.71 15.78
CA LEU A 176 7.01 -4.01 15.29
C LEU A 176 7.36 -4.98 16.44
N GLU A 177 7.85 -4.46 17.57
CA GLU A 177 8.29 -5.25 18.73
C GLU A 177 7.13 -5.56 19.71
N ASN A 178 6.16 -4.65 19.84
CA ASN A 178 5.17 -4.73 20.91
C ASN A 178 3.75 -5.13 20.44
N VAL A 179 3.44 -5.11 19.13
CA VAL A 179 2.12 -5.55 18.64
C VAL A 179 2.22 -6.93 17.99
N ASP A 180 1.32 -7.83 18.39
CA ASP A 180 1.25 -9.21 17.88
C ASP A 180 1.16 -9.21 16.34
N PRO A 181 2.07 -9.91 15.62
CA PRO A 181 2.03 -10.04 14.15
C PRO A 181 0.77 -10.73 13.61
N LYS A 182 -0.03 -11.38 14.46
CA LYS A 182 -1.35 -11.88 14.07
C LYS A 182 -2.39 -10.77 13.99
N LEU A 183 -2.18 -9.66 14.68
CA LEU A 183 -3.08 -8.51 14.73
C LEU A 183 -2.65 -7.40 13.78
N LEU A 184 -1.35 -7.08 13.73
CA LEU A 184 -0.80 -5.99 12.93
C LEU A 184 0.36 -6.47 12.07
N ASN A 185 0.34 -6.11 10.80
CA ASN A 185 1.50 -6.13 9.91
C ASN A 185 1.65 -4.76 9.24
N PHE A 186 2.57 -4.62 8.30
CA PHE A 186 2.93 -3.31 7.78
C PHE A 186 2.80 -3.25 6.26
N GLN A 187 2.41 -2.07 5.79
CA GLN A 187 2.59 -1.62 4.42
C GLN A 187 3.79 -0.67 4.44
N MET A 188 4.93 -1.12 3.94
CA MET A 188 6.14 -0.29 3.93
C MET A 188 6.16 0.61 2.70
N ASP A 189 6.18 1.92 2.93
CA ASP A 189 6.43 2.89 1.88
C ASP A 189 7.93 3.12 1.73
N LEU A 190 8.48 2.71 0.58
CA LEU A 190 9.91 2.71 0.32
C LEU A 190 10.49 4.12 0.11
N TYR A 191 9.70 5.07 -0.37
CA TYR A 191 10.09 6.48 -0.46
C TYR A 191 10.30 7.07 0.92
N TRP A 192 9.32 6.90 1.82
CA TRP A 192 9.38 7.50 3.14
C TRP A 192 10.47 6.90 4.03
N VAL A 193 10.71 5.58 3.91
CA VAL A 193 11.86 4.92 4.56
C VAL A 193 13.17 5.54 4.07
N THR A 194 13.32 5.72 2.75
CA THR A 194 14.52 6.32 2.14
C THR A 194 14.68 7.77 2.56
N LYS A 195 13.57 8.54 2.58
CA LYS A 195 13.56 9.94 3.02
C LYS A 195 13.93 10.11 4.50
N ALA A 196 13.64 9.13 5.32
CA ALA A 196 14.04 9.07 6.71
C ALA A 196 15.53 8.64 6.89
N GLU A 197 16.25 8.39 5.79
CA GLU A 197 17.61 7.83 5.79
C GLU A 197 17.70 6.45 6.46
N ALA A 198 16.57 5.74 6.54
CA ALA A 198 16.50 4.38 7.04
C ALA A 198 16.71 3.36 5.91
N ASN A 199 17.12 2.14 6.28
CA ASN A 199 17.39 1.09 5.30
C ASN A 199 16.27 0.02 5.33
N PRO A 200 15.44 -0.11 4.26
CA PRO A 200 14.36 -1.11 4.24
C PRO A 200 14.87 -2.53 4.38
N ILE A 201 16.03 -2.88 3.82
CA ILE A 201 16.60 -4.23 3.91
C ILE A 201 17.01 -4.56 5.36
N ALA A 202 17.52 -3.57 6.12
CA ALA A 202 17.82 -3.76 7.53
C ALA A 202 16.54 -4.08 8.33
N TYR A 203 15.42 -3.42 8.01
CA TYR A 203 14.11 -3.72 8.60
C TYR A 203 13.59 -5.10 8.21
N PHE A 204 13.77 -5.54 6.97
CA PHE A 204 13.40 -6.89 6.54
C PHE A 204 14.19 -7.97 7.27
N ASN A 205 15.49 -7.73 7.52
CA ASN A 205 16.34 -8.64 8.30
C ASN A 205 15.94 -8.68 9.77
N LYS A 206 15.66 -7.50 10.38
CA LYS A 206 15.27 -7.41 11.80
C LYS A 206 13.89 -7.99 12.07
N TYR A 207 12.94 -7.79 11.13
CA TYR A 207 11.53 -8.14 11.29
C TYR A 207 11.01 -8.96 10.09
N PRO A 208 11.53 -10.17 9.86
CA PRO A 208 11.18 -10.95 8.68
C PRO A 208 9.68 -11.25 8.63
N GLY A 209 9.11 -11.15 7.42
CA GLY A 209 7.72 -11.50 7.19
C GLY A 209 6.68 -10.46 7.63
N ARG A 210 7.08 -9.29 8.16
CA ARG A 210 6.16 -8.27 8.70
C ARG A 210 5.62 -7.29 7.64
N PHE A 211 6.24 -7.14 6.47
CA PHE A 211 5.92 -6.11 5.47
C PHE A 211 5.14 -6.73 4.29
N LYS A 212 3.81 -6.80 4.42
CA LYS A 212 2.93 -7.57 3.52
C LYS A 212 2.64 -6.87 2.20
N ILE A 213 2.65 -5.54 2.20
CA ILE A 213 2.51 -4.71 1.00
C ILE A 213 3.65 -3.71 1.00
N TRP A 214 4.17 -3.40 -0.18
CA TRP A 214 5.06 -2.27 -0.37
C TRP A 214 4.35 -1.17 -1.15
N HIS A 215 4.51 0.09 -0.72
CA HIS A 215 4.33 1.23 -1.60
C HIS A 215 5.64 1.48 -2.35
N VAL A 216 5.57 1.32 -3.66
CA VAL A 216 6.70 1.58 -4.58
C VAL A 216 6.50 3.00 -5.11
N LYS A 217 7.20 3.92 -4.48
CA LYS A 217 7.15 5.36 -4.70
C LYS A 217 8.58 5.85 -4.86
N ASP A 218 8.91 6.48 -5.98
CA ASP A 218 10.28 6.87 -6.32
C ASP A 218 10.61 8.30 -5.92
N MET A 219 11.91 8.62 -5.89
CA MET A 219 12.46 9.89 -5.43
C MET A 219 13.42 10.47 -6.47
N ASP A 220 13.20 11.72 -6.89
CA ASP A 220 14.14 12.43 -7.73
C ASP A 220 15.37 12.97 -6.96
N GLU A 221 16.32 13.54 -7.66
CA GLU A 221 17.55 14.11 -7.08
C GLU A 221 17.30 15.27 -6.12
N GLN A 222 16.12 15.90 -6.18
CA GLN A 222 15.69 16.97 -5.27
C GLN A 222 14.92 16.43 -4.06
N GLY A 223 14.76 15.11 -3.94
CA GLY A 223 13.99 14.48 -2.87
C GLY A 223 12.48 14.60 -3.04
N ARG A 224 11.98 14.92 -4.24
CA ARG A 224 10.55 15.00 -4.58
C ARG A 224 10.06 13.63 -5.09
N PHE A 225 8.74 13.46 -5.11
CA PHE A 225 8.13 12.28 -5.71
C PHE A 225 8.39 12.23 -7.23
N ALA A 226 8.77 11.06 -7.72
CA ALA A 226 9.01 10.80 -9.14
C ALA A 226 8.23 9.57 -9.61
N PRO A 227 7.90 9.46 -10.91
CA PRO A 227 7.41 8.21 -11.45
C PRO A 227 8.43 7.09 -11.22
N VAL A 228 7.96 5.90 -10.88
CA VAL A 228 8.84 4.76 -10.59
C VAL A 228 9.71 4.42 -11.78
N GLY A 229 11.02 4.26 -11.54
CA GLY A 229 12.04 4.00 -12.55
C GLY A 229 12.66 5.27 -13.14
N THR A 230 12.21 6.47 -12.72
CA THR A 230 12.83 7.74 -13.13
C THR A 230 13.56 8.44 -12.01
N GLY A 231 13.52 7.88 -10.80
CA GLY A 231 14.18 8.42 -9.61
C GLY A 231 15.48 7.69 -9.26
N SER A 232 15.85 7.76 -8.00
CA SER A 232 17.15 7.31 -7.49
C SER A 232 17.06 6.14 -6.49
N ILE A 233 15.86 5.66 -6.15
CA ILE A 233 15.73 4.53 -5.21
C ILE A 233 16.14 3.23 -5.91
N GLY A 234 17.13 2.53 -5.33
CA GLY A 234 17.63 1.26 -5.87
C GLY A 234 16.69 0.08 -5.62
N PHE A 235 15.55 0.09 -6.30
CA PHE A 235 14.49 -0.90 -6.11
C PHE A 235 14.91 -2.33 -6.42
N GLU A 236 15.83 -2.56 -7.35
CA GLU A 236 16.32 -3.89 -7.71
C GLU A 236 16.89 -4.61 -6.49
N ASN A 237 17.75 -3.92 -5.73
CA ASN A 237 18.37 -4.47 -4.53
C ASN A 237 17.32 -4.71 -3.41
N ILE A 238 16.31 -3.83 -3.30
CA ILE A 238 15.21 -4.01 -2.33
C ILE A 238 14.35 -5.20 -2.76
N LEU A 239 14.05 -5.33 -4.04
CA LEU A 239 13.20 -6.39 -4.61
C LEU A 239 13.78 -7.80 -4.39
N ASP A 240 15.10 -7.94 -4.42
CA ASP A 240 15.77 -9.22 -4.12
C ASP A 240 15.45 -9.73 -2.71
N ASN A 241 15.05 -8.85 -1.80
CA ASN A 241 14.68 -9.17 -0.42
C ASN A 241 13.16 -9.31 -0.18
N LYS A 242 12.35 -9.39 -1.23
CA LYS A 242 10.87 -9.46 -1.12
C LYS A 242 10.36 -10.64 -0.30
N GLU A 243 10.97 -11.81 -0.43
CA GLU A 243 10.57 -13.00 0.32
C GLU A 243 10.87 -12.82 1.81
N LEU A 244 12.03 -12.26 2.15
CA LEU A 244 12.42 -11.97 3.51
C LEU A 244 11.48 -10.94 4.16
N SER A 245 11.08 -9.91 3.44
CA SER A 245 10.10 -8.92 3.92
C SER A 245 8.72 -9.52 4.17
N GLY A 246 8.36 -10.59 3.47
CA GLY A 246 7.05 -11.23 3.48
C GLY A 246 6.06 -10.59 2.51
N MET A 247 6.53 -9.84 1.52
CA MET A 247 5.71 -9.13 0.53
C MET A 247 4.74 -10.08 -0.20
N LYS A 248 3.49 -9.68 -0.26
CA LYS A 248 2.42 -10.36 -1.00
C LYS A 248 1.92 -9.53 -2.19
N TYR A 249 2.00 -8.22 -2.07
CA TYR A 249 1.63 -7.26 -3.09
C TYR A 249 2.54 -6.05 -3.02
N TYR A 250 2.60 -5.28 -4.11
CA TYR A 250 3.10 -3.91 -4.10
C TYR A 250 2.09 -3.00 -4.80
N MET A 251 2.06 -1.74 -4.39
CA MET A 251 1.25 -0.68 -4.99
C MET A 251 2.17 0.45 -5.41
N VAL A 252 2.10 0.82 -6.68
CA VAL A 252 2.73 2.05 -7.16
C VAL A 252 1.97 3.22 -6.56
N GLU A 253 2.67 4.23 -6.07
CA GLU A 253 2.07 5.47 -5.59
C GLU A 253 2.95 6.67 -5.93
N GLN A 254 2.30 7.81 -6.14
CA GLN A 254 2.95 9.12 -6.27
C GLN A 254 2.00 10.19 -5.75
N ASP A 255 2.33 10.83 -4.62
CA ASP A 255 1.40 11.76 -3.93
C ASP A 255 1.17 13.06 -4.70
N MET A 256 2.19 13.52 -5.41
CA MET A 256 2.16 14.72 -6.25
C MET A 256 3.01 14.52 -7.50
N THR A 257 2.63 15.20 -8.56
CA THR A 257 3.42 15.31 -9.79
C THR A 257 3.99 16.72 -9.92
N PHE A 258 5.11 16.85 -10.62
CA PHE A 258 5.83 18.10 -10.80
C PHE A 258 6.01 18.42 -12.28
N ASP A 259 6.48 19.62 -12.58
CA ASP A 259 6.89 20.07 -13.93
C ASP A 259 5.80 19.87 -15.02
N GLY A 260 4.51 19.98 -14.60
CA GLY A 260 3.36 19.87 -15.51
C GLY A 260 2.92 18.45 -15.85
N LEU A 261 3.62 17.43 -15.33
CA LEU A 261 3.22 16.03 -15.49
C LEU A 261 1.83 15.78 -14.87
N LYS A 262 0.97 15.05 -15.59
CA LYS A 262 -0.36 14.69 -15.08
C LYS A 262 -0.32 13.33 -14.36
N PRO A 263 -1.12 13.12 -13.27
CA PRO A 263 -1.13 11.85 -12.56
C PRO A 263 -1.42 10.64 -13.46
N LEU A 264 -2.37 10.74 -14.40
CA LEU A 264 -2.67 9.66 -15.35
C LEU A 264 -1.56 9.38 -16.38
N GLU A 265 -0.64 10.32 -16.59
CA GLU A 265 0.57 10.11 -17.38
C GLU A 265 1.67 9.47 -16.52
N ALA A 266 1.83 9.97 -15.29
CA ALA A 266 2.80 9.46 -14.33
C ALA A 266 2.61 7.96 -14.04
N ILE A 267 1.36 7.50 -13.89
CA ILE A 267 1.09 6.07 -13.64
C ILE A 267 1.48 5.19 -14.83
N LYS A 268 1.43 5.68 -16.07
CA LYS A 268 1.90 4.93 -17.25
C LYS A 268 3.42 4.81 -17.26
N ILE A 269 4.13 5.90 -16.97
CA ILE A 269 5.60 5.91 -16.84
C ILE A 269 6.01 4.93 -15.73
N SER A 270 5.39 5.03 -14.56
CA SER A 270 5.65 4.14 -13.43
C SER A 270 5.37 2.66 -13.78
N HIS A 271 4.31 2.39 -14.57
CA HIS A 271 3.99 1.02 -14.98
C HIS A 271 5.07 0.42 -15.90
N GLU A 272 5.70 1.20 -16.76
CA GLU A 272 6.86 0.72 -17.52
C GLU A 272 8.09 0.59 -16.62
N GLY A 273 8.37 1.57 -15.75
CA GLY A 273 9.48 1.52 -14.79
C GLY A 273 9.46 0.28 -13.90
N ILE A 274 8.31 -0.10 -13.33
CA ILE A 274 8.21 -1.32 -12.50
C ILE A 274 8.54 -2.60 -13.29
N LYS A 275 8.26 -2.64 -14.60
CA LYS A 275 8.61 -3.79 -15.45
C LYS A 275 10.11 -3.85 -15.70
N GLU A 276 10.73 -2.70 -15.97
CA GLU A 276 12.19 -2.59 -16.23
C GLU A 276 12.98 -2.97 -14.99
N ILE A 277 12.55 -2.54 -13.79
CA ILE A 277 13.12 -2.92 -12.50
C ILE A 277 12.95 -4.43 -12.21
N GLY A 278 11.97 -5.09 -12.81
CA GLY A 278 11.71 -6.52 -12.64
C GLY A 278 10.59 -6.87 -11.66
N PHE A 279 9.80 -5.90 -11.22
CA PHE A 279 8.54 -6.17 -10.52
C PHE A 279 7.57 -6.92 -11.46
N LYS A 280 6.90 -7.94 -10.94
CA LYS A 280 6.03 -8.82 -11.75
C LYS A 280 4.64 -8.95 -11.13
#